data_a155ef3e69a3a08f5081a091b5de2b63
#
_entry.id   a155ef3e69a3a08f5081a091b5de2b63
#
_cell.length_a   1.000
_cell.length_b   1.000
_cell.length_c   1.000
_cell.angle_alpha   90.00
_cell.angle_beta   90.00
_cell.angle_gamma   90.00
#
_symmetry.space_group_name_H-M   'P 1'
#
loop_
_entity.id
_entity.type
_entity.pdbx_description
1 polymer ?
#
loop_
_entity_poly.entity_id
_entity_poly.type
_entity_poly.pdbx_seq_one_letter_code
_entity_poly.pdbx_strand_id
1 'polypeptide(L)'
;MRKTLVSYLLVLAMVLAFAIPALAEGEPVQLSAVVALHSSTLDLETLPIYQELEEKCNVKINWEYYRADWDTKKQLILASGDLPDIFFGSATLNGSDIELNLDSFIPLDDLIAEYAPNIQRMLEAYPEAKNLCSFSDGKMYSLPHVAPERPVHFGSMFIDQAWLDKLGLEMPTTIDELNEVARAFVTQDPNGNGEADEIGYAFDSVNGANFGARVWIGAFGIHDSLDSWLALDDDRNVIYNPAQDGYKDFVTWLRYLYEEGLVDREFLTQDFAQYK
;
A
#
# COMPACT_ATOMS: atom_id res chain seq x y z
N MET A 1 -65.85 -27.09 1.27
CA MET A 1 -65.31 -26.01 0.38
C MET A 1 -64.82 -24.74 1.08
N ARG A 2 -65.53 -24.22 2.10
CA ARG A 2 -65.03 -22.96 2.79
C ARG A 2 -63.76 -23.13 3.61
N LYS A 3 -63.51 -24.29 4.23
CA LYS A 3 -62.32 -24.56 5.03
C LYS A 3 -61.04 -24.76 4.20
N THR A 4 -61.20 -25.34 2.99
CA THR A 4 -60.06 -25.53 2.05
C THR A 4 -59.62 -24.21 1.41
N LEU A 5 -60.56 -23.29 1.11
CA LEU A 5 -60.21 -21.98 0.55
C LEU A 5 -59.43 -21.10 1.54
N VAL A 6 -59.76 -21.15 2.84
CA VAL A 6 -59.05 -20.43 3.90
C VAL A 6 -57.63 -20.98 4.11
N SER A 7 -57.41 -22.31 3.98
CA SER A 7 -56.07 -22.91 4.05
C SER A 7 -55.20 -22.51 2.87
N TYR A 8 -55.72 -22.42 1.65
CA TYR A 8 -54.96 -21.97 0.48
C TYR A 8 -54.63 -20.48 0.55
N LEU A 9 -55.49 -19.64 1.10
CA LEU A 9 -55.25 -18.21 1.33
C LEU A 9 -54.16 -17.99 2.41
N LEU A 10 -54.14 -18.81 3.47
CA LEU A 10 -53.11 -18.73 4.53
C LEU A 10 -51.75 -19.22 4.01
N VAL A 11 -51.69 -20.26 3.19
CA VAL A 11 -50.44 -20.74 2.57
C VAL A 11 -49.92 -19.71 1.55
N LEU A 12 -50.81 -19.11 0.75
CA LEU A 12 -50.41 -18.03 -0.18
C LEU A 12 -49.91 -16.77 0.54
N ALA A 13 -50.53 -16.42 1.68
CA ALA A 13 -50.06 -15.29 2.53
C ALA A 13 -48.73 -15.59 3.21
N MET A 14 -48.45 -16.87 3.59
CA MET A 14 -47.16 -17.28 4.13
C MET A 14 -46.07 -17.33 3.06
N VAL A 15 -46.38 -17.70 1.83
CA VAL A 15 -45.40 -17.67 0.72
C VAL A 15 -45.07 -16.24 0.30
N LEU A 16 -46.02 -15.32 0.40
CA LEU A 16 -45.79 -13.87 0.17
C LEU A 16 -45.01 -13.19 1.32
N ALA A 17 -45.03 -13.76 2.53
CA ALA A 17 -44.28 -13.24 3.66
C ALA A 17 -42.77 -13.63 3.66
N PHE A 18 -42.38 -14.59 2.80
CA PHE A 18 -40.97 -14.95 2.55
C PHE A 18 -40.41 -14.39 1.25
N ALA A 19 -41.12 -13.49 0.57
CA ALA A 19 -40.47 -12.59 -0.39
C ALA A 19 -39.62 -11.63 0.43
N ILE A 20 -38.36 -12.01 0.63
CA ILE A 20 -37.29 -11.11 1.08
C ILE A 20 -37.45 -9.85 0.21
N PRO A 21 -37.64 -8.66 0.77
CA PRO A 21 -37.51 -7.45 -0.01
C PRO A 21 -36.08 -7.42 -0.52
N ALA A 22 -35.87 -7.94 -1.70
CA ALA A 22 -34.70 -7.60 -2.47
C ALA A 22 -34.88 -6.14 -2.88
N LEU A 23 -33.85 -5.35 -2.60
CA LEU A 23 -33.62 -4.01 -3.09
C LEU A 23 -34.37 -2.88 -2.37
N ALA A 24 -33.60 -2.01 -1.78
CA ALA A 24 -34.07 -0.70 -1.36
C ALA A 24 -34.68 0.02 -2.59
N GLU A 25 -36.00 0.14 -2.63
CA GLU A 25 -36.70 0.96 -3.61
C GLU A 25 -36.47 2.44 -3.24
N GLY A 26 -35.37 3.00 -3.75
CA GLY A 26 -34.99 4.40 -3.57
C GLY A 26 -33.89 4.77 -4.56
N GLU A 27 -33.76 6.05 -4.85
CA GLU A 27 -32.60 6.55 -5.59
C GLU A 27 -31.32 6.23 -4.82
N PRO A 28 -30.20 5.84 -5.51
CA PRO A 28 -28.93 5.58 -4.85
C PRO A 28 -28.45 6.77 -4.03
N VAL A 29 -27.97 6.52 -2.83
CA VAL A 29 -27.33 7.55 -2.00
C VAL A 29 -26.08 8.04 -2.68
N GLN A 30 -25.96 9.36 -2.88
CA GLN A 30 -24.79 9.97 -3.48
C GLN A 30 -23.72 10.19 -2.40
N LEU A 31 -22.54 9.68 -2.63
CA LEU A 31 -21.37 9.89 -1.76
C LEU A 31 -20.23 10.52 -2.57
N SER A 32 -19.49 11.40 -1.94
CA SER A 32 -18.24 11.95 -2.47
C SER A 32 -17.03 11.19 -1.91
N ALA A 33 -16.08 10.86 -2.77
CA ALA A 33 -14.87 10.20 -2.33
C ALA A 33 -13.63 10.79 -3.00
N VAL A 34 -12.59 11.01 -2.20
CA VAL A 34 -11.26 11.42 -2.67
C VAL A 34 -10.30 10.26 -2.55
N VAL A 35 -9.48 10.07 -3.57
CA VAL A 35 -8.46 9.01 -3.58
C VAL A 35 -7.17 9.48 -4.25
N ALA A 36 -6.03 9.20 -3.59
CA ALA A 36 -4.72 9.33 -4.19
C ALA A 36 -4.36 8.02 -4.89
N LEU A 37 -4.16 8.06 -6.20
CA LEU A 37 -3.85 6.88 -7.02
C LEU A 37 -2.53 7.05 -7.74
N HIS A 38 -1.86 5.95 -7.95
CA HIS A 38 -0.73 5.89 -8.87
C HIS A 38 -1.17 6.22 -10.30
N SER A 39 -0.30 6.85 -11.08
CA SER A 39 -0.58 7.29 -12.46
C SER A 39 -1.04 6.16 -13.40
N SER A 40 -0.63 4.92 -13.14
CA SER A 40 -0.99 3.73 -13.93
C SER A 40 -2.26 3.02 -13.44
N THR A 41 -2.86 3.45 -12.33
CA THR A 41 -4.09 2.82 -11.81
C THR A 41 -5.30 3.33 -12.61
N LEU A 42 -6.20 2.42 -12.99
CA LEU A 42 -7.45 2.78 -13.65
C LEU A 42 -8.39 3.53 -12.71
N ASP A 43 -9.30 4.30 -13.27
CA ASP A 43 -10.38 4.94 -12.53
C ASP A 43 -11.28 3.88 -11.90
N LEU A 44 -11.56 4.01 -10.59
CA LEU A 44 -12.19 2.95 -9.81
C LEU A 44 -13.60 2.61 -10.30
N GLU A 45 -14.38 3.60 -10.74
CA GLU A 45 -15.72 3.37 -11.31
C GLU A 45 -15.71 2.52 -12.59
N THR A 46 -14.55 2.36 -13.23
CA THR A 46 -14.41 1.48 -14.41
C THR A 46 -14.21 0.01 -14.03
N LEU A 47 -13.91 -0.25 -12.77
CA LEU A 47 -13.60 -1.60 -12.27
C LEU A 47 -14.88 -2.32 -11.84
N PRO A 48 -15.13 -3.56 -12.32
CA PRO A 48 -16.36 -4.29 -12.04
C PRO A 48 -16.66 -4.45 -10.54
N ILE A 49 -15.62 -4.56 -9.68
CA ILE A 49 -15.80 -4.71 -8.24
C ILE A 49 -16.48 -3.50 -7.60
N TYR A 50 -16.13 -2.27 -8.02
CA TYR A 50 -16.74 -1.07 -7.47
C TYR A 50 -18.15 -0.87 -8.01
N GLN A 51 -18.42 -1.21 -9.27
CA GLN A 51 -19.75 -1.18 -9.85
C GLN A 51 -20.70 -2.16 -9.12
N GLU A 52 -20.22 -3.38 -8.83
CA GLU A 52 -20.98 -4.38 -8.06
C GLU A 52 -21.24 -3.92 -6.62
N LEU A 53 -20.27 -3.26 -5.98
CA LEU A 53 -20.44 -2.71 -4.63
C LEU A 53 -21.44 -1.55 -4.61
N GLU A 54 -21.39 -0.63 -5.56
CA GLU A 54 -22.36 0.45 -5.70
C GLU A 54 -23.79 -0.10 -5.86
N GLU A 55 -23.97 -1.12 -6.72
CA GLU A 55 -25.26 -1.77 -6.93
C GLU A 55 -25.76 -2.48 -5.67
N LYS A 56 -24.91 -3.28 -5.02
CA LYS A 56 -25.28 -4.03 -3.81
C LYS A 56 -25.63 -3.14 -2.62
N CYS A 57 -24.94 -2.00 -2.50
CA CYS A 57 -25.15 -1.07 -1.40
C CYS A 57 -26.19 0.01 -1.70
N ASN A 58 -26.73 0.07 -2.93
CA ASN A 58 -27.58 1.13 -3.43
C ASN A 58 -26.98 2.53 -3.18
N VAL A 59 -25.70 2.70 -3.53
CA VAL A 59 -24.95 3.95 -3.44
C VAL A 59 -24.39 4.32 -4.80
N LYS A 60 -24.10 5.59 -4.99
CA LYS A 60 -23.31 6.09 -6.12
C LYS A 60 -22.16 6.92 -5.57
N ILE A 61 -20.93 6.57 -5.92
CA ILE A 61 -19.73 7.25 -5.44
C ILE A 61 -19.24 8.20 -6.53
N ASN A 62 -19.15 9.48 -6.18
CA ASN A 62 -18.56 10.51 -7.02
C ASN A 62 -17.08 10.62 -6.66
N TRP A 63 -16.21 10.01 -7.48
CA TRP A 63 -14.79 9.91 -7.25
C TRP A 63 -14.06 11.18 -7.70
N GLU A 64 -13.16 11.67 -6.85
CA GLU A 64 -12.17 12.69 -7.19
C GLU A 64 -10.76 12.06 -7.08
N TYR A 65 -10.02 12.07 -8.21
CA TYR A 65 -8.74 11.39 -8.34
C TYR A 65 -7.58 12.36 -8.30
N TYR A 66 -6.59 12.05 -7.44
CA TYR A 66 -5.32 12.76 -7.39
C TYR A 66 -4.18 11.81 -7.76
N ARG A 67 -3.47 12.10 -8.85
CA ARG A 67 -2.37 11.29 -9.38
C ARG A 67 -1.02 11.99 -9.29
N ALA A 68 -1.01 13.26 -8.86
CA ALA A 68 0.16 14.08 -8.63
C ALA A 68 -0.14 15.15 -7.57
N ASP A 69 0.89 15.67 -6.94
CA ASP A 69 0.85 16.77 -5.97
C ASP A 69 -0.11 16.53 -4.77
N TRP A 70 -0.36 15.26 -4.45
CA TRP A 70 -1.35 14.89 -3.46
C TRP A 70 -1.08 15.50 -2.09
N ASP A 71 0.16 15.50 -1.61
CA ASP A 71 0.49 16.05 -0.29
C ASP A 71 0.10 17.53 -0.14
N THR A 72 0.28 18.32 -1.19
CA THR A 72 -0.15 19.72 -1.20
C THR A 72 -1.68 19.83 -1.26
N LYS A 73 -2.32 19.06 -2.13
CA LYS A 73 -3.79 19.08 -2.30
C LYS A 73 -4.51 18.62 -1.05
N LYS A 74 -4.02 17.54 -0.43
CA LYS A 74 -4.53 16.99 0.83
C LYS A 74 -4.62 18.05 1.92
N GLN A 75 -3.54 18.81 2.12
CA GLN A 75 -3.51 19.86 3.13
C GLN A 75 -4.54 20.97 2.86
N LEU A 76 -4.77 21.32 1.60
CA LEU A 76 -5.78 22.30 1.23
C LEU A 76 -7.20 21.79 1.50
N ILE A 77 -7.50 20.53 1.17
CA ILE A 77 -8.80 19.91 1.45
C ILE A 77 -9.04 19.87 2.96
N LEU A 78 -8.10 19.37 3.75
CA LEU A 78 -8.23 19.31 5.22
C LEU A 78 -8.41 20.70 5.85
N ALA A 79 -7.69 21.70 5.36
CA ALA A 79 -7.78 23.06 5.87
C ALA A 79 -9.06 23.81 5.45
N SER A 80 -9.72 23.40 4.37
CA SER A 80 -10.94 24.05 3.88
C SER A 80 -12.14 23.79 4.76
N GLY A 81 -12.17 22.63 5.45
CA GLY A 81 -13.36 22.14 6.17
C GLY A 81 -14.47 21.62 5.26
N ASP A 82 -14.32 21.71 3.94
CA ASP A 82 -15.23 21.11 2.95
C ASP A 82 -14.67 19.74 2.55
N LEU A 83 -14.99 18.75 3.38
CA LEU A 83 -14.43 17.41 3.26
C LEU A 83 -15.34 16.48 2.44
N PRO A 84 -14.79 15.51 1.70
CA PRO A 84 -15.57 14.45 1.09
C PRO A 84 -16.18 13.54 2.17
N ASP A 85 -17.21 12.77 1.80
CA ASP A 85 -17.76 11.74 2.69
C ASP A 85 -16.73 10.64 2.99
N ILE A 86 -15.82 10.36 2.04
CA ILE A 86 -14.85 9.28 2.13
C ILE A 86 -13.47 9.72 1.63
N PHE A 87 -12.44 9.54 2.46
CA PHE A 87 -11.05 9.45 2.00
C PHE A 87 -10.72 7.97 1.77
N PHE A 88 -10.47 7.58 0.53
CA PHE A 88 -10.36 6.18 0.15
C PHE A 88 -8.94 5.75 -0.17
N GLY A 89 -8.55 4.58 0.34
CA GLY A 89 -7.25 3.96 0.06
C GLY A 89 -6.13 4.37 1.02
N SER A 90 -5.17 3.46 1.19
CA SER A 90 -4.08 3.58 2.18
C SER A 90 -3.09 4.72 1.92
N ALA A 91 -3.03 5.24 0.68
CA ALA A 91 -2.14 6.34 0.32
C ALA A 91 -2.81 7.73 0.44
N THR A 92 -4.10 7.79 0.79
CA THR A 92 -4.85 9.03 0.77
C THR A 92 -4.67 9.85 2.05
N LEU A 93 -4.77 9.24 3.22
CA LEU A 93 -4.44 9.88 4.50
C LEU A 93 -3.46 9.01 5.28
N ASN A 94 -2.56 9.63 6.00
CA ASN A 94 -1.73 8.96 7.00
C ASN A 94 -2.26 9.22 8.43
N GLY A 95 -1.69 8.52 9.42
CA GLY A 95 -2.13 8.67 10.82
C GLY A 95 -2.01 10.08 11.36
N SER A 96 -0.98 10.85 10.96
CA SER A 96 -0.82 12.24 11.39
C SER A 96 -1.87 13.17 10.80
N ASP A 97 -2.28 12.93 9.55
CA ASP A 97 -3.36 13.72 8.92
C ASP A 97 -4.67 13.58 9.70
N ILE A 98 -4.99 12.36 10.16
CA ILE A 98 -6.18 12.08 10.93
C ILE A 98 -6.04 12.64 12.35
N GLU A 99 -4.92 12.36 13.03
CA GLU A 99 -4.68 12.81 14.42
C GLU A 99 -4.79 14.33 14.58
N LEU A 100 -4.29 15.08 13.62
CA LEU A 100 -4.34 16.55 13.64
C LEU A 100 -5.72 17.13 13.31
N ASN A 101 -6.65 16.31 12.84
CA ASN A 101 -7.97 16.73 12.36
C ASN A 101 -9.11 15.86 12.93
N LEU A 102 -8.96 15.27 14.13
CA LEU A 102 -9.94 14.33 14.71
C LEU A 102 -11.36 14.89 14.75
N ASP A 103 -11.51 16.18 15.01
CA ASP A 103 -12.82 16.84 15.05
C ASP A 103 -13.55 16.87 13.69
N SER A 104 -12.83 16.59 12.62
CA SER A 104 -13.36 16.56 11.24
C SER A 104 -13.79 15.17 10.78
N PHE A 105 -13.47 14.13 11.55
CA PHE A 105 -13.77 12.74 11.22
C PHE A 105 -14.79 12.14 12.20
N ILE A 106 -15.55 11.15 11.73
CA ILE A 106 -16.49 10.41 12.58
C ILE A 106 -15.79 9.21 13.23
N PRO A 107 -15.91 9.01 14.54
CA PRO A 107 -15.43 7.77 15.16
C PRO A 107 -16.25 6.57 14.69
N LEU A 108 -15.57 5.46 14.40
CA LEU A 108 -16.16 4.30 13.75
C LEU A 108 -16.57 3.18 14.70
N ASP A 109 -16.16 3.21 15.97
CA ASP A 109 -16.37 2.10 16.92
C ASP A 109 -17.81 1.66 17.01
N ASP A 110 -18.75 2.58 17.28
CA ASP A 110 -20.17 2.28 17.42
C ASP A 110 -20.79 1.84 16.06
N LEU A 111 -20.37 2.47 14.98
CA LEU A 111 -20.84 2.12 13.63
C LEU A 111 -20.37 0.72 13.22
N ILE A 112 -19.13 0.35 13.56
CA ILE A 112 -18.62 -1.00 13.33
C ILE A 112 -19.41 -2.01 14.15
N ALA A 113 -19.68 -1.72 15.41
CA ALA A 113 -20.43 -2.61 16.29
C ALA A 113 -21.87 -2.83 15.82
N GLU A 114 -22.49 -1.81 15.24
CA GLU A 114 -23.90 -1.88 14.81
C GLU A 114 -24.06 -2.44 13.38
N TYR A 115 -23.19 -2.02 12.44
CA TYR A 115 -23.42 -2.24 11.01
C TYR A 115 -22.37 -3.12 10.32
N ALA A 116 -21.22 -3.38 10.94
CA ALA A 116 -20.09 -4.03 10.26
C ALA A 116 -19.61 -5.32 10.94
N PRO A 117 -20.42 -6.38 11.02
CA PRO A 117 -20.06 -7.62 11.74
C PRO A 117 -18.83 -8.34 11.13
N ASN A 118 -18.54 -8.14 9.86
CA ASN A 118 -17.35 -8.71 9.23
C ASN A 118 -16.07 -8.00 9.67
N ILE A 119 -16.12 -6.67 9.79
CA ILE A 119 -15.00 -5.87 10.30
C ILE A 119 -14.78 -6.21 11.78
N GLN A 120 -15.84 -6.33 12.56
CA GLN A 120 -15.75 -6.72 13.95
C GLN A 120 -15.03 -8.06 14.13
N ARG A 121 -15.41 -9.10 13.35
CA ARG A 121 -14.72 -10.40 13.38
C ARG A 121 -13.25 -10.31 12.95
N MET A 122 -12.94 -9.47 11.98
CA MET A 122 -11.56 -9.24 11.56
C MET A 122 -10.74 -8.60 12.68
N LEU A 123 -11.27 -7.59 13.38
CA LEU A 123 -10.61 -6.94 14.51
C LEU A 123 -10.45 -7.87 15.73
N GLU A 124 -11.38 -8.81 15.93
CA GLU A 124 -11.25 -9.87 16.94
C GLU A 124 -10.12 -10.85 16.60
N ALA A 125 -9.97 -11.19 15.31
CA ALA A 125 -8.92 -12.09 14.85
C ALA A 125 -7.53 -11.42 14.80
N TYR A 126 -7.48 -10.11 14.58
CA TYR A 126 -6.25 -9.30 14.44
C TYR A 126 -6.33 -8.05 15.32
N PRO A 127 -6.22 -8.19 16.66
CA PRO A 127 -6.40 -7.08 17.59
C PRO A 127 -5.35 -5.96 17.41
N GLU A 128 -4.17 -6.27 16.88
CA GLU A 128 -3.15 -5.28 16.52
C GLU A 128 -3.64 -4.31 15.43
N ALA A 129 -4.51 -4.76 14.52
CA ALA A 129 -5.09 -3.91 13.49
C ALA A 129 -5.96 -2.79 14.08
N LYS A 130 -6.65 -3.08 15.18
CA LYS A 130 -7.39 -2.06 15.91
C LYS A 130 -6.46 -0.97 16.47
N ASN A 131 -5.33 -1.37 17.04
CA ASN A 131 -4.37 -0.42 17.62
C ASN A 131 -3.79 0.53 16.56
N LEU A 132 -3.56 0.04 15.33
CA LEU A 132 -3.05 0.84 14.23
C LEU A 132 -4.05 1.90 13.74
N CYS A 133 -5.33 1.67 13.96
CA CYS A 133 -6.42 2.57 13.54
C CYS A 133 -7.05 3.36 14.71
N SER A 134 -6.48 3.22 15.92
CA SER A 134 -6.90 3.97 17.11
C SER A 134 -5.98 5.15 17.36
N PHE A 135 -6.58 6.27 17.72
CA PHE A 135 -5.90 7.56 17.89
C PHE A 135 -5.81 7.98 19.36
N SER A 136 -5.33 9.19 19.65
CA SER A 136 -5.02 9.64 21.00
C SER A 136 -6.23 9.66 21.95
N ASP A 137 -7.44 9.77 21.42
CA ASP A 137 -8.70 9.70 22.19
C ASP A 137 -9.20 8.26 22.41
N GLY A 138 -8.48 7.25 21.92
CA GLY A 138 -8.78 5.84 22.04
C GLY A 138 -9.82 5.31 21.06
N LYS A 139 -10.27 6.11 20.08
CA LYS A 139 -11.25 5.71 19.07
C LYS A 139 -10.64 5.43 17.73
N MET A 140 -11.36 4.65 16.91
CA MET A 140 -11.00 4.37 15.52
C MET A 140 -11.61 5.41 14.58
N TYR A 141 -10.80 5.89 13.62
CA TYR A 141 -11.24 6.82 12.57
C TYR A 141 -10.92 6.33 11.16
N SER A 142 -10.31 5.15 11.05
CA SER A 142 -10.04 4.50 9.79
C SER A 142 -10.28 3.00 9.87
N LEU A 143 -10.44 2.36 8.72
CA LEU A 143 -10.56 0.91 8.62
C LEU A 143 -9.21 0.33 8.18
N PRO A 144 -8.69 -0.69 8.88
CA PRO A 144 -7.42 -1.30 8.54
C PRO A 144 -7.53 -2.18 7.29
N HIS A 145 -6.44 -2.26 6.54
CA HIS A 145 -6.23 -3.29 5.54
C HIS A 145 -5.45 -4.44 6.18
N VAL A 146 -6.09 -5.59 6.35
CA VAL A 146 -5.47 -6.80 6.90
C VAL A 146 -5.29 -7.82 5.78
N ALA A 147 -4.05 -8.24 5.53
CA ALA A 147 -3.70 -9.20 4.49
C ALA A 147 -2.82 -10.32 5.07
N PRO A 148 -3.38 -11.25 5.85
CA PRO A 148 -2.63 -12.26 6.60
C PRO A 148 -1.88 -13.25 5.70
N GLU A 149 -2.39 -13.49 4.51
CA GLU A 149 -1.80 -14.40 3.52
C GLU A 149 -0.63 -13.76 2.74
N ARG A 150 -0.40 -12.49 2.93
CA ARG A 150 0.60 -11.76 2.18
C ARG A 150 1.93 -11.80 2.94
N PRO A 151 3.01 -12.33 2.34
CA PRO A 151 4.32 -12.26 2.97
C PRO A 151 4.71 -10.78 3.14
N VAL A 152 5.17 -10.44 4.33
CA VAL A 152 5.69 -9.10 4.62
C VAL A 152 7.08 -9.00 4.02
N HIS A 153 7.15 -8.56 2.77
CA HIS A 153 8.41 -8.16 2.13
C HIS A 153 8.20 -6.80 1.48
N PHE A 154 9.14 -5.93 1.65
CA PHE A 154 9.04 -4.54 1.21
C PHE A 154 9.61 -4.31 -0.20
N GLY A 155 10.22 -5.30 -0.78
CA GLY A 155 10.74 -5.25 -2.13
C GLY A 155 11.28 -6.60 -2.53
N SER A 156 11.24 -6.90 -3.82
CA SER A 156 11.87 -8.06 -4.39
C SER A 156 13.02 -7.59 -5.25
N MET A 157 14.18 -8.21 -5.06
CA MET A 157 15.33 -7.99 -5.92
C MET A 157 15.25 -8.93 -7.09
N PHE A 158 15.59 -8.43 -8.26
CA PHE A 158 15.64 -9.21 -9.50
C PHE A 158 17.03 -9.08 -10.09
N ILE A 159 17.49 -10.16 -10.72
CA ILE A 159 18.71 -10.17 -11.50
C ILE A 159 18.41 -10.80 -12.86
N ASP A 160 19.01 -10.30 -13.92
CA ASP A 160 18.81 -10.85 -15.25
C ASP A 160 19.58 -12.16 -15.39
N GLN A 161 18.85 -13.28 -15.37
CA GLN A 161 19.44 -14.61 -15.50
C GLN A 161 20.07 -14.83 -16.88
N ALA A 162 19.50 -14.22 -17.93
CA ALA A 162 20.05 -14.39 -19.27
C ALA A 162 21.42 -13.70 -19.41
N TRP A 163 21.64 -12.60 -18.69
CA TRP A 163 22.94 -11.94 -18.63
C TRP A 163 23.96 -12.76 -17.85
N LEU A 164 23.55 -13.36 -16.71
CA LEU A 164 24.41 -14.30 -15.99
C LEU A 164 24.85 -15.46 -16.87
N ASP A 165 23.89 -16.13 -17.51
CA ASP A 165 24.15 -17.27 -18.39
C ASP A 165 25.08 -16.89 -19.55
N LYS A 166 24.86 -15.75 -20.20
CA LYS A 166 25.67 -15.25 -21.31
C LYS A 166 27.12 -14.99 -20.93
N LEU A 167 27.33 -14.45 -19.73
CA LEU A 167 28.65 -14.14 -19.20
C LEU A 167 29.30 -15.33 -18.46
N GLY A 168 28.59 -16.45 -18.30
CA GLY A 168 29.06 -17.62 -17.55
C GLY A 168 29.24 -17.36 -16.06
N LEU A 169 28.40 -16.51 -15.49
CA LEU A 169 28.43 -16.14 -14.07
C LEU A 169 27.40 -16.96 -13.27
N GLU A 170 27.76 -17.30 -12.05
CA GLU A 170 26.85 -17.93 -11.10
C GLU A 170 25.95 -16.88 -10.41
N MET A 171 24.81 -17.36 -9.84
CA MET A 171 23.95 -16.51 -9.02
C MET A 171 24.69 -16.05 -7.76
N PRO A 172 24.82 -14.73 -7.54
CA PRO A 172 25.57 -14.22 -6.38
C PRO A 172 24.83 -14.52 -5.06
N THR A 173 25.58 -14.85 -4.04
CA THR A 173 25.08 -15.15 -2.69
C THR A 173 25.58 -14.18 -1.61
N THR A 174 26.52 -13.33 -1.96
CA THR A 174 27.10 -12.29 -1.10
C THR A 174 27.09 -10.93 -1.80
N ILE A 175 27.24 -9.86 -1.02
CA ILE A 175 27.37 -8.48 -1.57
C ILE A 175 28.61 -8.37 -2.46
N ASP A 176 29.70 -9.00 -2.09
CA ASP A 176 30.94 -8.96 -2.90
C ASP A 176 30.76 -9.65 -4.24
N GLU A 177 30.16 -10.85 -4.27
CA GLU A 177 29.85 -11.56 -5.50
C GLU A 177 28.86 -10.75 -6.36
N LEU A 178 27.87 -10.11 -5.76
CA LEU A 178 26.93 -9.28 -6.47
C LEU A 178 27.59 -8.03 -7.08
N ASN A 179 28.55 -7.42 -6.37
CA ASN A 179 29.36 -6.32 -6.92
C ASN A 179 30.19 -6.76 -8.13
N GLU A 180 30.78 -7.98 -8.11
CA GLU A 180 31.49 -8.54 -9.25
C GLU A 180 30.57 -8.81 -10.44
N VAL A 181 29.37 -9.33 -10.19
CA VAL A 181 28.34 -9.52 -11.23
C VAL A 181 27.94 -8.17 -11.84
N ALA A 182 27.63 -7.17 -11.01
CA ALA A 182 27.30 -5.83 -11.47
C ALA A 182 28.43 -5.20 -12.31
N ARG A 183 29.69 -5.39 -11.90
CA ARG A 183 30.86 -4.95 -12.65
C ARG A 183 30.93 -5.66 -14.02
N ALA A 184 30.69 -6.96 -14.06
CA ALA A 184 30.69 -7.71 -15.29
C ALA A 184 29.55 -7.25 -16.23
N PHE A 185 28.38 -6.95 -15.70
CA PHE A 185 27.26 -6.42 -16.49
C PHE A 185 27.64 -5.08 -17.12
N VAL A 186 28.14 -4.15 -16.37
CA VAL A 186 28.51 -2.80 -16.87
C VAL A 186 29.67 -2.81 -17.87
N THR A 187 30.55 -3.84 -17.84
CA THR A 187 31.80 -3.83 -18.64
C THR A 187 31.85 -4.82 -19.79
N GLN A 188 30.92 -5.78 -19.88
CA GLN A 188 31.03 -6.89 -20.83
C GLN A 188 29.86 -6.97 -21.85
N ASP A 189 29.05 -5.92 -21.99
CA ASP A 189 27.95 -5.85 -22.98
C ASP A 189 27.08 -7.12 -23.01
N PRO A 190 26.40 -7.49 -21.91
CA PRO A 190 25.57 -8.69 -21.87
C PRO A 190 24.33 -8.59 -22.77
N ASN A 191 23.84 -7.40 -23.10
CA ASN A 191 22.73 -7.22 -24.03
C ASN A 191 23.20 -7.40 -25.49
N GLY A 192 24.48 -7.15 -25.80
CA GLY A 192 25.10 -7.40 -27.09
C GLY A 192 24.79 -6.33 -28.13
N ASN A 193 24.46 -5.12 -27.70
CA ASN A 193 24.16 -4.01 -28.59
C ASN A 193 25.43 -3.23 -29.06
N GLY A 194 26.57 -3.44 -28.38
CA GLY A 194 27.84 -2.79 -28.66
C GLY A 194 27.97 -1.40 -28.07
N GLU A 195 27.06 -1.02 -27.17
CA GLU A 195 27.06 0.24 -26.44
C GLU A 195 27.36 -0.04 -24.96
N ALA A 196 27.89 0.93 -24.22
CA ALA A 196 28.14 0.80 -22.79
C ALA A 196 26.98 1.49 -22.03
N ASP A 197 25.83 0.87 -22.05
CA ASP A 197 24.57 1.41 -21.52
C ASP A 197 23.96 0.57 -20.40
N GLU A 198 24.65 -0.51 -19.98
CA GLU A 198 24.18 -1.34 -18.90
C GLU A 198 24.31 -0.68 -17.53
N ILE A 199 23.33 -0.96 -16.69
CA ILE A 199 23.28 -0.52 -15.28
C ILE A 199 23.42 -1.74 -14.40
N GLY A 200 24.40 -1.72 -13.48
CA GLY A 200 24.64 -2.82 -12.53
C GLY A 200 23.60 -2.90 -11.43
N TYR A 201 23.25 -1.74 -10.83
CA TYR A 201 22.21 -1.60 -9.82
C TYR A 201 21.26 -0.47 -10.21
N ALA A 202 19.98 -0.74 -10.17
CA ALA A 202 18.94 0.27 -10.36
C ALA A 202 18.18 0.47 -9.04
N PHE A 203 18.08 1.73 -8.60
CA PHE A 203 17.30 2.17 -7.44
C PHE A 203 16.41 3.35 -7.84
N ASP A 204 15.21 3.44 -7.26
CA ASP A 204 14.36 4.62 -7.47
C ASP A 204 14.87 5.85 -6.70
N SER A 205 15.55 5.62 -5.58
CA SER A 205 16.15 6.64 -4.71
C SER A 205 16.97 5.97 -3.59
N VAL A 206 17.65 6.77 -2.77
CA VAL A 206 18.32 6.23 -1.57
C VAL A 206 17.30 5.76 -0.53
N ASN A 207 16.20 6.49 -0.38
CA ASN A 207 15.23 6.31 0.71
C ASN A 207 13.92 5.62 0.29
N GLY A 208 13.79 5.24 -0.97
CA GLY A 208 12.59 4.56 -1.47
C GLY A 208 12.30 3.27 -0.68
N ALA A 209 11.09 3.17 -0.14
CA ALA A 209 10.72 2.07 0.75
C ALA A 209 10.65 0.72 0.04
N ASN A 210 10.32 0.71 -1.26
CA ASN A 210 10.11 -0.53 -2.02
C ASN A 210 11.19 -0.82 -3.05
N PHE A 211 11.78 0.22 -3.64
CA PHE A 211 12.73 0.10 -4.76
C PHE A 211 14.01 0.89 -4.55
N GLY A 212 14.16 1.53 -3.39
CA GLY A 212 15.34 2.31 -3.06
C GLY A 212 16.49 1.45 -2.53
N ALA A 213 17.67 2.03 -2.50
CA ALA A 213 18.88 1.39 -2.00
C ALA A 213 18.74 0.90 -0.53
N ARG A 214 17.82 1.49 0.23
CA ARG A 214 17.56 1.16 1.64
C ARG A 214 17.11 -0.28 1.86
N VAL A 215 16.56 -0.97 0.86
CA VAL A 215 16.20 -2.40 0.95
C VAL A 215 17.43 -3.30 1.21
N TRP A 216 18.62 -2.81 0.93
CA TRP A 216 19.89 -3.51 1.16
C TRP A 216 20.46 -3.36 2.57
N ILE A 217 19.90 -2.46 3.38
CA ILE A 217 20.47 -2.11 4.70
C ILE A 217 20.57 -3.33 5.64
N GLY A 218 19.68 -4.31 5.46
CA GLY A 218 19.71 -5.58 6.19
C GLY A 218 20.99 -6.39 5.98
N ALA A 219 21.64 -6.27 4.80
CA ALA A 219 22.91 -6.94 4.51
C ALA A 219 24.07 -6.35 5.35
N PHE A 220 23.87 -5.21 5.98
CA PHE A 220 24.82 -4.53 6.87
C PHE A 220 24.43 -4.68 8.34
N GLY A 221 23.57 -5.67 8.67
CA GLY A 221 23.20 -6.01 10.04
C GLY A 221 22.19 -5.04 10.68
N ILE A 222 21.50 -4.23 9.90
CA ILE A 222 20.51 -3.26 10.40
C ILE A 222 19.11 -3.77 10.17
N HIS A 223 18.32 -3.87 11.24
CA HIS A 223 16.88 -4.10 11.16
C HIS A 223 16.19 -2.80 10.79
N ASP A 224 15.45 -2.78 9.69
CA ASP A 224 14.78 -1.59 9.18
C ASP A 224 13.27 -1.82 9.04
N SER A 225 12.47 -0.83 9.47
CA SER A 225 11.02 -0.84 9.29
C SER A 225 10.58 -0.34 7.92
N LEU A 226 11.48 0.28 7.16
CA LEU A 226 11.27 0.99 5.88
C LEU A 226 10.32 2.19 5.94
N ASP A 227 9.47 2.30 6.95
CA ASP A 227 8.56 3.43 7.13
C ASP A 227 9.21 4.60 7.89
N SER A 228 10.20 4.29 8.72
CA SER A 228 10.94 5.28 9.50
C SER A 228 12.39 4.84 9.67
N TRP A 229 13.26 5.74 10.12
CA TRP A 229 14.62 5.39 10.53
C TRP A 229 14.71 4.81 11.95
N LEU A 230 13.56 4.48 12.55
CA LEU A 230 13.46 3.88 13.87
C LEU A 230 13.21 2.38 13.73
N ALA A 231 13.88 1.61 14.55
CA ALA A 231 13.66 0.18 14.69
C ALA A 231 13.65 -0.21 16.18
N LEU A 232 13.39 -1.46 16.47
CA LEU A 232 13.52 -2.02 17.81
C LEU A 232 14.72 -2.98 17.83
N ASP A 233 15.54 -2.88 18.88
CA ASP A 233 16.53 -3.91 19.17
C ASP A 233 15.88 -5.18 19.77
N ASP A 234 16.70 -6.20 20.06
CA ASP A 234 16.23 -7.47 20.63
C ASP A 234 15.59 -7.30 22.02
N ASP A 235 15.98 -6.25 22.75
CA ASP A 235 15.43 -5.88 24.05
C ASP A 235 14.19 -4.95 23.94
N ARG A 236 13.75 -4.66 22.69
CA ARG A 236 12.63 -3.76 22.35
C ARG A 236 12.87 -2.29 22.70
N ASN A 237 14.11 -1.85 22.78
CA ASN A 237 14.42 -0.43 22.85
C ASN A 237 14.35 0.18 21.45
N VAL A 238 13.89 1.42 21.38
CA VAL A 238 13.87 2.17 20.12
C VAL A 238 15.31 2.58 19.77
N ILE A 239 15.74 2.20 18.58
CA ILE A 239 17.03 2.56 18.00
C ILE A 239 16.84 3.42 16.75
N TYR A 240 17.81 4.32 16.52
CA TYR A 240 17.85 5.14 15.32
C TYR A 240 18.89 4.56 14.35
N ASN A 241 18.42 4.00 13.24
CA ASN A 241 19.24 3.24 12.29
C ASN A 241 20.48 3.99 11.79
N PRO A 242 20.42 5.29 11.43
CA PRO A 242 21.60 6.04 10.99
C PRO A 242 22.71 6.21 12.05
N ALA A 243 22.41 5.95 13.32
CA ALA A 243 23.41 6.01 14.39
C ALA A 243 24.14 4.67 14.62
N GLN A 244 23.77 3.60 13.92
CA GLN A 244 24.39 2.28 14.03
C GLN A 244 25.65 2.18 13.15
N ASP A 245 26.62 1.39 13.59
CA ASP A 245 27.89 1.18 12.85
C ASP A 245 27.63 0.63 11.43
N GLY A 246 26.74 -0.33 11.28
CA GLY A 246 26.36 -0.90 9.98
C GLY A 246 25.81 0.12 8.98
N TYR A 247 25.25 1.24 9.46
CA TYR A 247 24.79 2.31 8.56
C TYR A 247 25.94 2.99 7.84
N LYS A 248 27.07 3.19 8.52
CA LYS A 248 28.28 3.72 7.91
C LYS A 248 28.81 2.78 6.82
N ASP A 249 28.75 1.48 7.05
CA ASP A 249 29.18 0.47 6.07
C ASP A 249 28.25 0.46 4.86
N PHE A 250 26.95 0.55 5.09
CA PHE A 250 25.96 0.67 4.01
C PHE A 250 26.21 1.93 3.14
N VAL A 251 26.38 3.09 3.74
CA VAL A 251 26.65 4.34 3.00
C VAL A 251 28.01 4.28 2.28
N THR A 252 29.00 3.63 2.88
CA THR A 252 30.30 3.41 2.25
C THR A 252 30.19 2.50 1.03
N TRP A 253 29.36 1.47 1.10
CA TRP A 253 29.05 0.61 -0.03
C TRP A 253 28.28 1.37 -1.14
N LEU A 254 27.28 2.20 -0.83
CA LEU A 254 26.60 3.03 -1.82
C LEU A 254 27.56 3.99 -2.53
N ARG A 255 28.47 4.60 -1.77
CA ARG A 255 29.52 5.44 -2.34
C ARG A 255 30.42 4.65 -3.30
N TYR A 256 30.84 3.45 -2.90
CA TYR A 256 31.63 2.56 -3.75
C TYR A 256 30.89 2.25 -5.06
N LEU A 257 29.60 1.87 -5.02
CA LEU A 257 28.82 1.62 -6.23
C LEU A 257 28.78 2.84 -7.16
N TYR A 258 28.64 4.02 -6.59
CA TYR A 258 28.60 5.26 -7.37
C TYR A 258 29.95 5.62 -8.00
N GLU A 259 31.03 5.52 -7.23
CA GLU A 259 32.40 5.82 -7.69
C GLU A 259 32.84 4.85 -8.80
N GLU A 260 32.50 3.58 -8.68
CA GLU A 260 32.79 2.54 -9.68
C GLU A 260 31.82 2.54 -10.88
N GLY A 261 30.78 3.35 -10.86
CA GLY A 261 29.77 3.40 -11.93
C GLY A 261 28.90 2.13 -12.02
N LEU A 262 28.73 1.42 -10.89
CA LEU A 262 27.91 0.20 -10.82
C LEU A 262 26.44 0.48 -10.55
N VAL A 263 26.09 1.69 -10.19
CA VAL A 263 24.70 2.13 -9.99
C VAL A 263 24.35 3.20 -11.01
N ASP A 264 23.07 3.25 -11.38
CA ASP A 264 22.55 4.35 -12.18
C ASP A 264 22.92 5.69 -11.54
N ARG A 265 23.61 6.55 -12.27
CA ARG A 265 24.11 7.83 -11.76
C ARG A 265 23.00 8.83 -11.47
N GLU A 266 21.82 8.63 -12.04
CA GLU A 266 20.65 9.47 -11.83
C GLU A 266 19.81 9.04 -10.62
N PHE A 267 20.13 7.93 -9.95
CA PHE A 267 19.35 7.37 -8.84
C PHE A 267 19.08 8.34 -7.68
N LEU A 268 19.88 9.41 -7.54
CA LEU A 268 19.69 10.46 -6.54
C LEU A 268 18.68 11.53 -6.95
N THR A 269 18.37 11.65 -8.23
CA THR A 269 17.59 12.75 -8.81
C THR A 269 16.40 12.29 -9.63
N GLN A 270 16.38 11.03 -10.05
CA GLN A 270 15.28 10.47 -10.83
C GLN A 270 14.02 10.29 -9.98
N ASP A 271 12.89 10.43 -10.60
CA ASP A 271 11.60 10.06 -10.02
C ASP A 271 11.23 8.60 -10.38
N PHE A 272 10.16 8.12 -9.75
CA PHE A 272 9.71 6.73 -9.96
C PHE A 272 9.28 6.44 -11.41
N ALA A 273 8.88 7.44 -12.19
CA ALA A 273 8.52 7.25 -13.60
C ALA A 273 9.77 7.09 -14.48
N GLN A 274 10.86 7.74 -14.11
CA GLN A 274 12.16 7.61 -14.78
C GLN A 274 12.85 6.28 -14.46
N TYR A 275 12.66 5.77 -13.23
CA TYR A 275 13.18 4.48 -12.79
C TYR A 275 12.58 3.28 -13.54
N LYS A 276 11.33 3.36 -13.98
CA LYS A 276 10.64 2.33 -14.75
C LYS A 276 11.12 2.28 -16.20
#